data_c5c21e8cce7be0dd0c2b1f55a6ba5b29
#
_entry.id   c5c21e8cce7be0dd0c2b1f55a6ba5b29
#
_cell.length_a   1.000
_cell.length_b   1.000
_cell.length_c   1.000
_cell.angle_alpha   90.00
_cell.angle_beta   90.00
_cell.angle_gamma   90.00
#
_symmetry.space_group_name_H-M   'P 1'
#
loop_
_entity.id
_entity.type
_entity.pdbx_description
1 polymer ?
#
loop_
_entity_poly.entity_id
_entity_poly.type
_entity_poly.pdbx_seq_one_letter_code
_entity_poly.pdbx_strand_id
1 'polypeptide(L)'
;RAGLPVLPDHGIDAHPPVDLLLIPGGVVTAPLEQADLIAWIRVTAATAATTAAVCTGAFLLARAGLLDGCPATTHWEDMADLGRAFPRLQVVAGKRWVETGKLFTSGGISAGIDLSLHLVQRFAGRDLALATARQMDYRWDETGSPPGVSSGRLP
;
A
#
# COMPACT_ATOMS: atom_id res chain seq x y z
N ARG A 1 -0.88 -17.85 -0.75
CA ARG A 1 0.15 -18.87 -0.50
C ARG A 1 -0.37 -20.05 0.33
N ALA A 2 -1.35 -19.85 1.18
CA ALA A 2 -1.82 -20.88 2.12
C ALA A 2 -3.05 -21.69 1.61
N GLY A 3 -3.48 -21.50 0.37
CA GLY A 3 -4.61 -22.22 -0.21
C GLY A 3 -5.98 -21.91 0.40
N LEU A 4 -6.09 -20.82 1.18
CA LEU A 4 -7.37 -20.38 1.71
C LEU A 4 -8.21 -19.79 0.57
N PRO A 5 -9.37 -20.37 0.21
CA PRO A 5 -10.29 -19.77 -0.74
C PRO A 5 -10.98 -18.56 -0.09
N VAL A 6 -11.03 -17.45 -0.82
CA VAL A 6 -11.77 -16.24 -0.42
C VAL A 6 -12.84 -15.98 -1.47
N LEU A 7 -14.10 -15.87 -1.03
CA LEU A 7 -15.20 -15.48 -1.89
C LEU A 7 -15.34 -13.94 -1.84
N PRO A 8 -15.20 -13.23 -2.97
CA PRO A 8 -15.41 -11.78 -3.00
C PRO A 8 -16.90 -11.45 -2.93
N ASP A 9 -17.25 -10.31 -2.33
CA ASP A 9 -18.62 -9.80 -2.32
C ASP A 9 -19.01 -9.23 -3.70
N HIS A 10 -18.03 -8.69 -4.43
CA HIS A 10 -18.21 -8.05 -5.73
C HIS A 10 -17.09 -8.42 -6.71
N GLY A 11 -17.42 -8.44 -7.99
CA GLY A 11 -16.45 -8.47 -9.09
C GLY A 11 -15.98 -7.07 -9.47
N ILE A 12 -14.90 -6.99 -10.25
CA ILE A 12 -14.40 -5.70 -10.76
C ILE A 12 -15.36 -5.02 -11.75
N ASP A 13 -16.28 -5.78 -12.33
CA ASP A 13 -17.28 -5.29 -13.32
C ASP A 13 -18.55 -4.77 -12.63
N ALA A 14 -18.78 -5.13 -11.36
CA ALA A 14 -20.02 -4.80 -10.64
C ALA A 14 -19.77 -4.63 -9.15
N HIS A 15 -19.42 -3.42 -8.74
CA HIS A 15 -19.22 -3.03 -7.35
C HIS A 15 -19.77 -1.62 -7.10
N PRO A 16 -20.12 -1.27 -5.84
CA PRO A 16 -20.51 0.08 -5.49
C PRO A 16 -19.33 1.06 -5.68
N PRO A 17 -19.57 2.40 -5.66
CA PRO A 17 -18.51 3.38 -5.61
C PRO A 17 -17.51 3.08 -4.50
N VAL A 18 -16.23 3.34 -4.75
CA VAL A 18 -15.11 3.02 -3.85
C VAL A 18 -14.47 4.31 -3.35
N ASP A 19 -14.51 4.54 -2.03
CA ASP A 19 -13.83 5.68 -1.39
C ASP A 19 -12.35 5.37 -1.11
N LEU A 20 -12.06 4.12 -0.73
CA LEU A 20 -10.71 3.61 -0.50
C LEU A 20 -10.44 2.41 -1.40
N LEU A 21 -9.55 2.57 -2.37
CA LEU A 21 -9.00 1.46 -3.14
C LEU A 21 -7.74 0.94 -2.46
N LEU A 22 -7.79 -0.29 -1.92
CA LEU A 22 -6.63 -0.95 -1.30
C LEU A 22 -6.19 -2.15 -2.15
N ILE A 23 -4.97 -2.08 -2.69
CA ILE A 23 -4.37 -3.13 -3.51
C ILE A 23 -3.46 -4.00 -2.64
N PRO A 24 -3.80 -5.27 -2.42
CA PRO A 24 -2.97 -6.17 -1.62
C PRO A 24 -1.72 -6.61 -2.38
N GLY A 25 -0.72 -7.07 -1.64
CA GLY A 25 0.44 -7.75 -2.18
C GLY A 25 0.25 -9.25 -2.36
N GLY A 26 1.27 -9.87 -2.88
CA GLY A 26 1.33 -11.32 -3.13
C GLY A 26 2.13 -11.63 -4.39
N VAL A 27 1.83 -12.74 -5.05
CA VAL A 27 2.38 -13.06 -6.36
C VAL A 27 1.61 -12.24 -7.41
N VAL A 28 2.24 -11.19 -7.93
CA VAL A 28 1.59 -10.23 -8.84
C VAL A 28 1.91 -10.47 -10.33
N THR A 29 2.69 -11.49 -10.66
CA THR A 29 3.13 -11.77 -12.03
C THR A 29 1.94 -11.90 -13.00
N ALA A 30 0.97 -12.75 -12.68
CA ALA A 30 -0.22 -12.91 -13.52
C ALA A 30 -1.13 -11.68 -13.48
N PRO A 31 -1.44 -11.05 -12.33
CA PRO A 31 -2.20 -9.80 -12.28
C PRO A 31 -1.60 -8.65 -13.10
N LEU A 32 -0.28 -8.53 -13.21
CA LEU A 32 0.38 -7.48 -14.01
C LEU A 32 0.10 -7.60 -15.51
N GLU A 33 -0.22 -8.78 -16.00
CA GLU A 33 -0.54 -9.04 -17.41
C GLU A 33 -2.05 -8.90 -17.72
N GLN A 34 -2.89 -8.72 -16.69
CA GLN A 34 -4.34 -8.59 -16.87
C GLN A 34 -4.71 -7.14 -17.21
N ALA A 35 -4.87 -6.84 -18.50
CA ALA A 35 -5.17 -5.49 -19.00
C ALA A 35 -6.44 -4.89 -18.38
N ASP A 36 -7.49 -5.70 -18.20
CA ASP A 36 -8.77 -5.27 -17.64
C ASP A 36 -8.61 -4.90 -16.16
N LEU A 37 -7.84 -5.68 -15.38
CA LEU A 37 -7.54 -5.36 -13.99
C LEU A 37 -6.76 -4.05 -13.87
N ILE A 38 -5.75 -3.86 -14.71
CA ILE A 38 -4.94 -2.62 -14.71
C ILE A 38 -5.78 -1.40 -15.10
N ALA A 39 -6.64 -1.56 -16.10
CA ALA A 39 -7.58 -0.51 -16.51
C ALA A 39 -8.57 -0.17 -15.38
N TRP A 40 -9.13 -1.20 -14.72
CA TRP A 40 -10.03 -1.03 -13.59
C TRP A 40 -9.34 -0.30 -12.42
N ILE A 41 -8.12 -0.69 -12.05
CA ILE A 41 -7.35 0.00 -11.01
C ILE A 41 -7.20 1.49 -11.33
N ARG A 42 -6.86 1.82 -12.57
CA ARG A 42 -6.68 3.21 -13.02
C ARG A 42 -7.98 4.02 -12.91
N VAL A 43 -9.08 3.47 -13.39
CA VAL A 43 -10.39 4.13 -13.38
C VAL A 43 -10.90 4.31 -11.94
N THR A 44 -10.83 3.26 -11.13
CA THR A 44 -11.26 3.30 -9.73
C THR A 44 -10.42 4.26 -8.90
N ALA A 45 -9.10 4.25 -9.08
CA ALA A 45 -8.21 5.20 -8.40
C ALA A 45 -8.48 6.66 -8.79
N ALA A 46 -8.99 6.93 -9.99
CA ALA A 46 -9.33 8.30 -10.40
C ALA A 46 -10.45 8.89 -9.55
N THR A 47 -11.45 8.08 -9.20
CA THR A 47 -12.65 8.48 -8.44
C THR A 47 -12.53 8.26 -6.94
N ALA A 48 -11.74 7.30 -6.49
CA ALA A 48 -11.51 7.02 -5.08
C ALA A 48 -10.86 8.22 -4.36
N ALA A 49 -11.32 8.49 -3.15
CA ALA A 49 -10.74 9.54 -2.29
C ALA A 49 -9.31 9.18 -1.86
N THR A 50 -9.02 7.89 -1.71
CA THR A 50 -7.70 7.37 -1.33
C THR A 50 -7.40 6.08 -2.09
N THR A 51 -6.16 5.94 -2.53
CA THR A 51 -5.65 4.71 -3.15
C THR A 51 -4.40 4.26 -2.42
N ALA A 52 -4.38 3.02 -1.97
CA ALA A 52 -3.28 2.46 -1.20
C ALA A 52 -2.82 1.12 -1.80
N ALA A 53 -1.54 0.83 -1.67
CA ALA A 53 -0.99 -0.49 -1.99
C ALA A 53 -0.09 -1.00 -0.86
N VAL A 54 -0.20 -2.28 -0.57
CA VAL A 54 0.64 -2.97 0.41
C VAL A 54 1.59 -3.90 -0.34
N CYS A 55 2.87 -3.91 0.09
CA CYS A 55 3.84 -4.86 -0.44
C CYS A 55 3.97 -4.76 -1.97
N THR A 56 3.99 -5.89 -2.67
CA THR A 56 4.04 -5.98 -4.15
C THR A 56 2.81 -5.42 -4.86
N GLY A 57 1.74 -5.04 -4.14
CA GLY A 57 0.62 -4.28 -4.70
C GLY A 57 1.05 -2.96 -5.34
N ALA A 58 2.19 -2.39 -4.92
CA ALA A 58 2.79 -1.20 -5.53
C ALA A 58 3.11 -1.38 -7.02
N PHE A 59 3.46 -2.59 -7.46
CA PHE A 59 3.69 -2.90 -8.88
C PHE A 59 2.43 -2.71 -9.72
N LEU A 60 1.26 -3.06 -9.19
CA LEU A 60 -0.01 -2.90 -9.89
C LEU A 60 -0.38 -1.41 -10.02
N LEU A 61 -0.15 -0.60 -8.98
CA LEU A 61 -0.31 0.85 -9.08
C LEU A 61 0.67 1.47 -10.07
N ALA A 62 1.93 1.03 -10.08
CA ALA A 62 2.94 1.48 -11.03
C ALA A 62 2.57 1.08 -12.47
N ARG A 63 2.09 -0.14 -12.69
CA ARG A 63 1.62 -0.64 -13.99
C ARG A 63 0.41 0.16 -14.50
N ALA A 64 -0.47 0.59 -13.60
CA ALA A 64 -1.58 1.49 -13.90
C ALA A 64 -1.14 2.94 -14.20
N GLY A 65 0.15 3.27 -14.06
CA GLY A 65 0.71 4.61 -14.29
C GLY A 65 0.43 5.61 -13.17
N LEU A 66 -0.02 5.13 -12.01
CA LEU A 66 -0.42 5.99 -10.88
C LEU A 66 0.78 6.50 -10.06
N LEU A 67 1.93 5.83 -10.15
CA LEU A 67 3.13 6.17 -9.38
C LEU A 67 4.20 6.91 -10.20
N ASP A 68 3.91 7.30 -11.44
CA ASP A 68 4.86 8.03 -12.28
C ASP A 68 5.22 9.40 -11.65
N GLY A 69 6.51 9.65 -11.46
CA GLY A 69 7.02 10.86 -10.82
C GLY A 69 6.81 10.90 -9.29
N CYS A 70 6.23 9.87 -8.69
CA CYS A 70 5.93 9.83 -7.27
C CYS A 70 6.98 9.02 -6.48
N PRO A 71 7.27 9.41 -5.22
CA PRO A 71 7.95 8.53 -4.28
C PRO A 71 7.02 7.37 -3.90
N ALA A 72 7.57 6.15 -3.87
CA ALA A 72 6.84 4.93 -3.51
C ALA A 72 7.76 3.92 -2.83
N THR A 73 7.19 3.05 -2.01
CA THR A 73 7.89 1.92 -1.42
C THR A 73 7.15 0.62 -1.69
N THR A 74 7.81 -0.49 -1.48
CA THR A 74 7.28 -1.85 -1.60
C THR A 74 7.94 -2.76 -0.56
N HIS A 75 7.73 -4.06 -0.65
CA HIS A 75 8.48 -5.01 0.17
C HIS A 75 9.99 -4.86 -0.08
N TRP A 76 10.78 -4.97 0.98
CA TRP A 76 12.22 -4.68 0.92
C TRP A 76 12.99 -5.53 -0.10
N GLU A 77 12.59 -6.79 -0.31
CA GLU A 77 13.18 -7.69 -1.31
C GLU A 77 12.90 -7.23 -2.75
N ASP A 78 11.78 -6.55 -2.98
CA ASP A 78 11.25 -6.20 -4.30
C ASP A 78 11.57 -4.74 -4.71
N MET A 79 12.27 -3.95 -3.87
CA MET A 79 12.55 -2.53 -4.15
C MET A 79 13.37 -2.34 -5.42
N ALA A 80 14.41 -3.17 -5.61
CA ALA A 80 15.26 -3.10 -6.79
C ALA A 80 14.48 -3.45 -8.07
N ASP A 81 13.60 -4.43 -7.98
CA ASP A 81 12.77 -4.86 -9.12
C ASP A 81 11.70 -3.82 -9.46
N LEU A 82 11.10 -3.18 -8.45
CA LEU A 82 10.16 -2.08 -8.66
C LEU A 82 10.82 -0.92 -9.41
N GLY A 83 11.99 -0.48 -8.97
CA GLY A 83 12.73 0.61 -9.62
C GLY A 83 13.20 0.26 -11.03
N ARG A 84 13.61 -1.01 -11.26
CA ARG A 84 14.02 -1.49 -12.58
C ARG A 84 12.85 -1.57 -13.56
N ALA A 85 11.70 -2.08 -13.09
CA ALA A 85 10.51 -2.25 -13.92
C ALA A 85 9.81 -0.91 -14.22
N PHE A 86 9.87 0.04 -13.29
CA PHE A 86 9.18 1.33 -13.39
C PHE A 86 10.13 2.50 -13.09
N PRO A 87 11.03 2.85 -14.01
CA PRO A 87 12.08 3.84 -13.76
C PRO A 87 11.58 5.28 -13.59
N ARG A 88 10.30 5.55 -13.84
CA ARG A 88 9.70 6.88 -13.65
C ARG A 88 9.26 7.15 -12.21
N LEU A 89 9.14 6.15 -11.36
CA LEU A 89 8.87 6.35 -9.94
C LEU A 89 10.17 6.48 -9.14
N GLN A 90 10.09 7.06 -7.96
CA GLN A 90 11.21 7.17 -7.03
C GLN A 90 11.04 6.13 -5.90
N VAL A 91 11.87 5.08 -5.92
CA VAL A 91 11.85 4.07 -4.83
C VAL A 91 12.41 4.69 -3.55
N VAL A 92 11.64 4.62 -2.47
CA VAL A 92 12.01 5.10 -1.13
C VAL A 92 12.28 3.91 -0.23
N ALA A 93 13.54 3.75 0.17
CA ALA A 93 13.96 2.76 1.15
C ALA A 93 13.87 3.30 2.59
N GLY A 94 13.85 2.40 3.59
CA GLY A 94 13.87 2.79 5.00
C GLY A 94 12.59 3.48 5.49
N LYS A 95 11.48 3.30 4.79
CA LYS A 95 10.15 3.75 5.23
C LYS A 95 9.20 2.56 5.28
N ARG A 96 8.37 2.54 6.31
CA ARG A 96 7.32 1.51 6.40
C ARG A 96 6.20 1.78 5.41
N TRP A 97 5.87 3.05 5.21
CA TRP A 97 4.93 3.51 4.19
C TRP A 97 5.31 4.92 3.68
N VAL A 98 4.82 5.26 2.50
CA VAL A 98 5.01 6.54 1.83
C VAL A 98 3.65 7.07 1.40
N GLU A 99 3.41 8.36 1.65
CA GLU A 99 2.22 9.09 1.24
C GLU A 99 2.58 10.13 0.17
N THR A 100 1.80 10.19 -0.90
CA THR A 100 1.90 11.20 -1.95
C THR A 100 0.49 11.61 -2.38
N GLY A 101 0.00 12.70 -1.82
CA GLY A 101 -1.36 13.16 -2.04
C GLY A 101 -2.40 12.13 -1.56
N LYS A 102 -3.15 11.54 -2.50
CA LYS A 102 -4.13 10.48 -2.19
C LYS A 102 -3.57 9.05 -2.36
N LEU A 103 -2.29 8.94 -2.73
CA LEU A 103 -1.63 7.67 -3.00
C LEU A 103 -0.78 7.25 -1.80
N PHE A 104 -0.91 5.99 -1.41
CA PHE A 104 -0.15 5.37 -0.33
C PHE A 104 0.49 4.08 -0.80
N THR A 105 1.74 3.86 -0.43
CA THR A 105 2.42 2.58 -0.65
C THR A 105 3.12 2.15 0.63
N SER A 106 3.13 0.87 0.96
CA SER A 106 3.83 0.35 2.13
C SER A 106 4.72 -0.84 1.80
N GLY A 107 5.66 -1.08 2.68
CA GLY A 107 6.36 -2.36 2.75
C GLY A 107 5.43 -3.52 3.02
N GLY A 108 6.00 -4.72 3.10
CA GLY A 108 5.22 -5.95 3.29
C GLY A 108 4.83 -6.21 4.74
N ILE A 109 3.81 -7.06 4.90
CA ILE A 109 3.36 -7.69 6.14
C ILE A 109 3.05 -6.66 7.23
N SER A 110 3.93 -6.49 8.23
CA SER A 110 3.70 -5.59 9.37
C SER A 110 3.65 -4.11 8.97
N ALA A 111 4.37 -3.70 7.93
CA ALA A 111 4.28 -2.34 7.39
C ALA A 111 2.91 -2.05 6.78
N GLY A 112 2.25 -3.07 6.22
CA GLY A 112 0.85 -2.98 5.79
C GLY A 112 -0.12 -2.76 6.94
N ILE A 113 0.15 -3.34 8.12
CA ILE A 113 -0.62 -3.08 9.34
C ILE A 113 -0.48 -1.61 9.77
N ASP A 114 0.75 -1.09 9.77
CA ASP A 114 1.00 0.33 10.12
C ASP A 114 0.29 1.28 9.15
N LEU A 115 0.36 1.01 7.85
CA LEU A 115 -0.38 1.79 6.85
C LEU A 115 -1.89 1.70 7.10
N SER A 116 -2.42 0.52 7.41
CA SER A 116 -3.85 0.35 7.68
C SER A 116 -4.30 1.16 8.89
N LEU A 117 -3.53 1.15 9.98
CA LEU A 117 -3.80 1.97 11.16
C LEU A 117 -3.68 3.47 10.86
N HIS A 118 -2.72 3.88 10.03
CA HIS A 118 -2.62 5.26 9.55
C HIS A 118 -3.86 5.67 8.73
N LEU A 119 -4.38 4.80 7.88
CA LEU A 119 -5.63 5.05 7.15
C LEU A 119 -6.84 5.13 8.10
N VAL A 120 -6.92 4.27 9.12
CA VAL A 120 -7.95 4.39 10.18
C VAL A 120 -7.84 5.75 10.87
N GLN A 121 -6.64 6.18 11.23
CA GLN A 121 -6.42 7.50 11.82
C GLN A 121 -6.93 8.63 10.89
N ARG A 122 -6.66 8.51 9.61
CA ARG A 122 -7.04 9.52 8.60
C ARG A 122 -8.55 9.61 8.39
N PHE A 123 -9.25 8.48 8.38
CA PHE A 123 -10.69 8.42 8.10
C PHE A 123 -11.57 8.55 9.34
N ALA A 124 -11.12 8.04 10.47
CA ALA A 124 -11.94 7.88 11.66
C ALA A 124 -11.32 8.46 12.95
N GLY A 125 -10.16 9.10 12.81
CA GLY A 125 -9.50 9.76 13.92
C GLY A 125 -8.47 8.90 14.65
N ARG A 126 -7.53 9.59 15.31
CA ARG A 126 -6.39 8.98 16.00
C ARG A 126 -6.82 8.06 17.15
N ASP A 127 -7.84 8.44 17.89
CA ASP A 127 -8.29 7.67 19.05
C ASP A 127 -8.79 6.28 18.65
N LEU A 128 -9.52 6.17 17.52
CA LEU A 128 -9.93 4.88 16.99
C LEU A 128 -8.73 4.05 16.50
N ALA A 129 -7.77 4.66 15.84
CA ALA A 129 -6.55 3.95 15.42
C ALA A 129 -5.77 3.38 16.61
N LEU A 130 -5.60 4.18 17.68
CA LEU A 130 -4.95 3.72 18.91
C LEU A 130 -5.74 2.61 19.62
N ALA A 131 -7.07 2.75 19.70
CA ALA A 131 -7.93 1.72 20.28
C ALA A 131 -7.85 0.41 19.48
N THR A 132 -7.82 0.52 18.13
CA THR A 132 -7.65 -0.63 17.22
C THR A 132 -6.30 -1.30 17.43
N ALA A 133 -5.22 -0.53 17.45
CA ALA A 133 -3.87 -1.06 17.69
C ALA A 133 -3.79 -1.78 19.05
N ARG A 134 -4.39 -1.19 20.08
CA ARG A 134 -4.47 -1.79 21.42
C ARG A 134 -5.27 -3.09 21.42
N GLN A 135 -6.42 -3.13 20.73
CA GLN A 135 -7.26 -4.34 20.63
C GLN A 135 -6.53 -5.48 19.89
N MET A 136 -5.64 -5.13 18.94
CA MET A 136 -4.80 -6.08 18.22
C MET A 136 -3.54 -6.50 18.99
N ASP A 137 -3.30 -5.94 20.18
CA ASP A 137 -2.02 -6.06 20.92
C ASP A 137 -0.82 -5.70 20.04
N TYR A 138 -1.00 -4.68 19.18
CA TYR A 138 -0.02 -4.28 18.19
C TYR A 138 0.64 -2.95 18.57
N ARG A 139 1.97 -2.94 18.60
CA ARG A 139 2.75 -1.71 18.82
C ARG A 139 2.85 -0.94 17.51
N TRP A 140 1.94 0.01 17.32
CA TRP A 140 1.90 0.85 16.14
C TRP A 140 2.91 2.00 16.22
N ASP A 141 3.69 2.20 15.15
CA ASP A 141 4.51 3.39 14.94
C ASP A 141 3.77 4.34 13.99
N GLU A 142 3.31 5.45 14.56
CA GLU A 142 2.55 6.48 13.82
C GLU A 142 3.40 7.24 12.80
N THR A 143 4.73 7.15 12.87
CA THR A 143 5.65 7.93 12.03
C THR A 143 5.98 7.27 10.69
N GLY A 144 5.61 6.00 10.51
CA GLY A 144 6.01 5.21 9.36
C GLY A 144 7.52 4.96 9.25
N SER A 145 8.25 5.16 10.36
CA SER A 145 9.69 4.91 10.43
C SER A 145 9.95 3.47 10.88
N PRO A 146 11.03 2.81 10.41
CA PRO A 146 11.36 1.48 10.90
C PRO A 146 11.73 1.53 12.39
N PRO A 147 11.35 0.52 13.18
CA PRO A 147 11.75 0.45 14.57
C PRO A 147 13.28 0.42 14.68
N GLY A 148 13.86 1.32 15.46
CA GLY A 148 15.29 1.34 15.79
C GLY A 148 16.16 2.37 15.07
N VAL A 149 15.62 3.19 14.18
CA VAL A 149 16.33 4.39 13.71
C VAL A 149 15.94 5.57 14.58
N SER A 150 16.38 5.55 15.83
CA SER A 150 16.44 6.79 16.58
C SER A 150 17.48 7.68 15.88
N SER A 151 17.17 8.95 15.68
CA SER A 151 18.09 10.00 15.23
C SER A 151 19.16 10.30 16.30
N GLY A 152 19.79 9.27 16.82
CA GLY A 152 20.94 9.35 17.68
C GLY A 152 22.16 9.65 16.83
N ARG A 153 22.74 10.84 16.97
CA ARG A 153 24.08 11.16 16.49
C ARG A 153 25.01 10.04 16.94
N LEU A 154 25.70 9.46 15.98
CA LEU A 154 26.89 8.67 16.27
C LEU A 154 27.94 9.60 16.92
N PRO A 155 28.66 9.12 17.92
CA PRO A 155 29.72 9.87 18.58
C PRO A 155 30.87 10.20 17.64
#